data_f4972988407eff6ed8c79d8433bd5357
#
_entry.id   f4972988407eff6ed8c79d8433bd5357
#
_cell.length_a   1.000
_cell.length_b   1.000
_cell.length_c   1.000
_cell.angle_alpha   90.00
_cell.angle_beta   90.00
_cell.angle_gamma   90.00
#
_symmetry.space_group_name_H-M   'P 1'
#
loop_
_entity.id
_entity.type
_entity.pdbx_description
1 polymer ?
#
loop_
_entity_poly.entity_id
_entity_poly.type
_entity_poly.pdbx_seq_one_letter_code
_entity_poly.pdbx_strand_id
1 'polypeptide(L)'
;GELAVPAETQEMDAAAARTVRHLQDESAEVTIPRIDIRDGQLSATVAIHNRGGHKLPTAYPSRRVWLHVTVRDRADAVVFESGAPRPDGSIDGNDNDESATRFEPHYTEVSRRDQVQIYETVLRAPDGALTTGLLTASGFAKDNRLLPDGFDKRTASPDIAVHGAAEADADFVGGGDQV
;
A
#
# COMPACT_ATOMS: atom_id res chain seq x y z
N GLY A 1 -12.16 4.42 -38.23
CA GLY A 1 -12.63 3.09 -37.88
C GLY A 1 -12.76 2.99 -36.39
N GLU A 2 -13.97 2.88 -35.87
CA GLU A 2 -14.20 2.58 -34.47
C GLU A 2 -13.68 1.16 -34.20
N LEU A 3 -12.68 1.05 -33.31
CA LEU A 3 -12.31 -0.22 -32.72
C LEU A 3 -13.41 -0.59 -31.73
N ALA A 4 -14.53 -1.12 -32.23
CA ALA A 4 -15.55 -1.69 -31.38
C ALA A 4 -14.98 -2.94 -30.72
N VAL A 5 -14.80 -2.89 -29.41
CA VAL A 5 -14.55 -4.09 -28.61
C VAL A 5 -15.90 -4.82 -28.54
N PRO A 6 -16.05 -6.02 -29.09
CA PRO A 6 -17.34 -6.71 -29.13
C PRO A 6 -17.67 -7.42 -27.81
N ALA A 7 -17.32 -6.79 -26.66
CA ALA A 7 -17.65 -7.33 -25.38
C ALA A 7 -19.04 -6.83 -24.92
N GLU A 8 -19.91 -7.76 -24.60
CA GLU A 8 -21.22 -7.45 -24.03
C GLU A 8 -21.08 -6.94 -22.61
N THR A 9 -22.05 -6.12 -22.14
CA THR A 9 -22.04 -5.57 -20.77
C THR A 9 -21.91 -6.68 -19.73
N GLN A 10 -22.60 -7.80 -19.92
CA GLN A 10 -22.52 -8.95 -19.01
C GLN A 10 -21.11 -9.55 -18.91
N GLU A 11 -20.35 -9.57 -20.00
CA GLU A 11 -18.97 -10.06 -20.02
C GLU A 11 -18.04 -9.11 -19.27
N MET A 12 -18.25 -7.80 -19.42
CA MET A 12 -17.50 -6.77 -18.70
C MET A 12 -17.78 -6.82 -17.20
N ASP A 13 -19.06 -6.95 -16.81
CA ASP A 13 -19.47 -7.11 -15.42
C ASP A 13 -18.87 -8.39 -14.80
N ALA A 14 -18.89 -9.49 -15.52
CA ALA A 14 -18.28 -10.73 -15.08
C ALA A 14 -16.74 -10.61 -14.94
N ALA A 15 -16.07 -9.87 -15.81
CA ALA A 15 -14.64 -9.61 -15.71
C ALA A 15 -14.33 -8.75 -14.50
N ALA A 16 -15.10 -7.68 -14.27
CA ALA A 16 -14.97 -6.84 -13.08
C ALA A 16 -15.16 -7.65 -11.79
N ALA A 17 -16.20 -8.48 -11.72
CA ALA A 17 -16.46 -9.33 -10.56
C ALA A 17 -15.34 -10.36 -10.29
N ARG A 18 -14.73 -10.92 -11.35
CA ARG A 18 -13.56 -11.81 -11.19
C ARG A 18 -12.35 -11.05 -10.65
N THR A 19 -12.10 -9.85 -11.16
CA THR A 19 -11.00 -9.00 -10.70
C THR A 19 -11.15 -8.66 -9.21
N VAL A 20 -12.35 -8.25 -8.78
CA VAL A 20 -12.64 -7.95 -7.38
C VAL A 20 -12.39 -9.18 -6.50
N ARG A 21 -12.90 -10.35 -6.87
CA ARG A 21 -12.66 -11.59 -6.11
C ARG A 21 -11.18 -11.93 -6.02
N HIS A 22 -10.44 -11.84 -7.12
CA HIS A 22 -9.00 -12.09 -7.12
C HIS A 22 -8.25 -11.14 -6.16
N LEU A 23 -8.62 -9.84 -6.15
CA LEU A 23 -8.05 -8.88 -5.23
C LEU A 23 -8.39 -9.21 -3.76
N GLN A 24 -9.60 -9.68 -3.48
CA GLN A 24 -10.06 -10.01 -2.13
C GLN A 24 -9.43 -11.31 -1.59
N ASP A 25 -9.31 -12.32 -2.44
CA ASP A 25 -9.05 -13.69 -1.97
C ASP A 25 -7.62 -14.17 -2.26
N GLU A 26 -6.94 -13.60 -3.28
CA GLU A 26 -5.72 -14.19 -3.84
C GLU A 26 -4.51 -13.24 -3.89
N SER A 27 -4.71 -11.93 -3.70
CA SER A 27 -3.62 -10.96 -3.90
C SER A 27 -2.74 -10.76 -2.66
N ALA A 28 -3.34 -10.73 -1.49
CA ALA A 28 -2.63 -10.58 -0.23
C ALA A 28 -3.38 -11.24 0.93
N GLU A 29 -2.67 -11.51 2.00
CA GLU A 29 -3.23 -11.93 3.28
C GLU A 29 -2.85 -10.93 4.36
N VAL A 30 -3.81 -10.60 5.24
CA VAL A 30 -3.58 -9.76 6.41
C VAL A 30 -3.91 -10.56 7.66
N THR A 31 -3.00 -10.58 8.61
CA THR A 31 -3.18 -11.25 9.91
C THR A 31 -2.77 -10.33 11.05
N ILE A 32 -3.25 -10.63 12.25
CA ILE A 32 -2.83 -9.94 13.49
C ILE A 32 -2.22 -11.00 14.41
N PRO A 33 -0.93 -11.32 14.24
CA PRO A 33 -0.29 -12.40 14.99
C PRO A 33 -0.11 -12.09 16.48
N ARG A 34 -0.15 -10.83 16.86
CA ARG A 34 0.04 -10.42 18.24
C ARG A 34 -0.83 -9.23 18.61
N ILE A 35 -1.44 -9.31 19.78
CA ILE A 35 -2.14 -8.20 20.45
C ILE A 35 -1.74 -8.22 21.92
N ASP A 36 -1.29 -7.09 22.44
CA ASP A 36 -0.95 -6.86 23.85
C ASP A 36 -1.71 -5.64 24.37
N ILE A 37 -2.20 -5.73 25.60
CA ILE A 37 -2.78 -4.59 26.31
C ILE A 37 -2.05 -4.47 27.65
N ARG A 38 -1.29 -3.39 27.84
CA ARG A 38 -0.54 -3.10 29.06
C ARG A 38 -0.74 -1.65 29.46
N ASP A 39 -1.03 -1.42 30.71
CA ASP A 39 -1.18 -0.07 31.29
C ASP A 39 -2.17 0.82 30.52
N GLY A 40 -3.23 0.21 29.97
CA GLY A 40 -4.22 0.93 29.16
C GLY A 40 -3.80 1.25 27.73
N GLN A 41 -2.62 0.80 27.31
CA GLN A 41 -2.14 0.94 25.93
C GLN A 41 -2.31 -0.38 25.18
N LEU A 42 -2.90 -0.30 23.97
CA LEU A 42 -3.00 -1.40 23.03
C LEU A 42 -1.77 -1.37 22.10
N SER A 43 -1.12 -2.51 21.94
CA SER A 43 -0.14 -2.75 20.88
C SER A 43 -0.58 -3.98 20.09
N ALA A 44 -0.57 -3.89 18.77
CA ALA A 44 -0.89 -4.99 17.88
C ALA A 44 0.13 -5.06 16.76
N THR A 45 0.51 -6.25 16.33
CA THR A 45 1.30 -6.47 15.13
C THR A 45 0.37 -6.85 14.00
N VAL A 46 0.40 -6.10 12.90
CA VAL A 46 -0.31 -6.41 11.66
C VAL A 46 0.69 -6.95 10.67
N ALA A 47 0.53 -8.19 10.23
CA ALA A 47 1.36 -8.82 9.22
C ALA A 47 0.62 -8.91 7.89
N ILE A 48 1.29 -8.48 6.82
CA ILE A 48 0.77 -8.51 5.46
C ILE A 48 1.66 -9.42 4.62
N HIS A 49 1.07 -10.42 3.98
CA HIS A 49 1.76 -11.31 3.06
C HIS A 49 1.30 -11.07 1.63
N ASN A 50 2.25 -10.83 0.72
CA ASN A 50 1.99 -10.70 -0.71
C ASN A 50 1.95 -12.09 -1.35
N ARG A 51 0.80 -12.50 -1.83
CA ARG A 51 0.60 -13.80 -2.51
C ARG A 51 0.92 -13.77 -4.01
N GLY A 52 1.21 -12.60 -4.55
CA GLY A 52 1.56 -12.43 -5.96
C GLY A 52 3.05 -12.70 -6.24
N GLY A 53 3.37 -13.12 -7.45
CA GLY A 53 4.75 -13.31 -7.91
C GLY A 53 5.48 -12.01 -8.31
N HIS A 54 4.95 -10.86 -7.96
CA HIS A 54 5.49 -9.53 -8.26
C HIS A 54 5.18 -8.56 -7.12
N LYS A 55 5.81 -7.38 -7.12
CA LYS A 55 5.52 -6.33 -6.13
C LYS A 55 4.03 -5.95 -6.15
N LEU A 56 3.43 -5.75 -4.96
CA LEU A 56 2.04 -5.33 -4.80
C LEU A 56 1.97 -3.92 -4.17
N PRO A 57 1.25 -2.96 -4.76
CA PRO A 57 0.57 -3.01 -6.06
C PRO A 57 1.54 -3.07 -7.23
N THR A 58 1.06 -3.60 -8.36
CA THR A 58 1.82 -3.67 -9.60
C THR A 58 1.46 -2.54 -10.56
N ALA A 59 2.28 -2.35 -11.61
CA ALA A 59 2.11 -1.40 -12.71
C ALA A 59 2.29 0.07 -12.31
N TYR A 60 1.32 0.95 -12.63
CA TYR A 60 1.50 2.40 -12.57
C TYR A 60 1.73 2.94 -11.16
N PRO A 61 2.60 3.97 -11.00
CA PRO A 61 2.88 4.63 -9.72
C PRO A 61 1.69 5.28 -9.03
N SER A 62 0.57 5.47 -9.74
CA SER A 62 -0.69 5.94 -9.16
C SER A 62 -1.46 4.86 -8.38
N ARG A 63 -1.03 3.60 -8.46
CA ARG A 63 -1.65 2.50 -7.71
C ARG A 63 -1.08 2.44 -6.31
N ARG A 64 -1.97 2.29 -5.33
CA ARG A 64 -1.61 2.17 -3.92
C ARG A 64 -2.43 1.07 -3.24
N VAL A 65 -1.80 0.39 -2.29
CA VAL A 65 -2.42 -0.51 -1.32
C VAL A 65 -2.10 0.05 0.05
N TRP A 66 -3.04 0.07 0.97
CA TRP A 66 -2.81 0.64 2.30
C TRP A 66 -3.56 -0.13 3.37
N LEU A 67 -3.14 0.09 4.61
CA LEU A 67 -3.84 -0.43 5.77
C LEU A 67 -4.90 0.57 6.22
N HIS A 68 -6.16 0.13 6.26
CA HIS A 68 -7.24 0.81 6.99
C HIS A 68 -7.39 0.10 8.34
N VAL A 69 -6.94 0.75 9.40
CA VAL A 69 -6.95 0.19 10.75
C VAL A 69 -8.05 0.85 11.58
N THR A 70 -8.94 0.06 12.16
CA THR A 70 -9.97 0.54 13.08
C THR A 70 -9.89 -0.24 14.39
N VAL A 71 -9.73 0.45 15.50
CA VAL A 71 -9.82 -0.14 16.85
C VAL A 71 -11.12 0.31 17.49
N ARG A 72 -11.90 -0.66 18.00
CA ARG A 72 -13.16 -0.41 18.69
C ARG A 72 -13.08 -0.88 20.14
N ASP A 73 -13.78 -0.17 21.00
CA ASP A 73 -13.97 -0.60 22.40
C ASP A 73 -15.07 -1.65 22.52
N ARG A 74 -15.35 -2.07 23.77
CA ARG A 74 -16.40 -3.07 24.05
C ARG A 74 -17.82 -2.58 23.77
N ALA A 75 -18.01 -1.26 23.66
CA ALA A 75 -19.27 -0.64 23.29
C ALA A 75 -19.40 -0.38 21.77
N ASP A 76 -18.46 -0.94 20.98
CA ASP A 76 -18.36 -0.76 19.53
C ASP A 76 -18.02 0.69 19.10
N ALA A 77 -17.59 1.54 20.01
CA ALA A 77 -17.15 2.88 19.70
C ALA A 77 -15.71 2.87 19.13
N VAL A 78 -15.47 3.64 18.05
CA VAL A 78 -14.16 3.76 17.44
C VAL A 78 -13.24 4.59 18.34
N VAL A 79 -12.21 3.94 18.90
CA VAL A 79 -11.20 4.59 19.75
C VAL A 79 -9.96 5.00 18.98
N PHE A 80 -9.66 4.31 17.88
CA PHE A 80 -8.58 4.66 16.95
C PHE A 80 -8.99 4.31 15.51
N GLU A 81 -8.60 5.12 14.56
CA GLU A 81 -8.78 4.85 13.13
C GLU A 81 -7.67 5.55 12.33
N SER A 82 -7.10 4.85 11.36
CA SER A 82 -6.09 5.33 10.42
C SER A 82 -6.39 4.79 9.04
N GLY A 83 -6.26 5.63 8.01
CA GLY A 83 -6.39 5.21 6.62
C GLY A 83 -7.82 5.00 6.14
N ALA A 84 -8.82 5.65 6.73
CA ALA A 84 -10.20 5.56 6.29
C ALA A 84 -10.38 6.07 4.85
N PRO A 85 -11.00 5.28 3.93
CA PRO A 85 -11.25 5.74 2.57
C PRO A 85 -12.38 6.77 2.54
N ARG A 86 -12.21 7.85 1.76
CA ARG A 86 -13.24 8.86 1.50
C ARG A 86 -13.97 8.57 0.18
N PRO A 87 -15.20 9.07 -0.01
CA PRO A 87 -15.98 8.83 -1.22
C PRO A 87 -15.32 9.35 -2.52
N ASP A 88 -14.46 10.35 -2.43
CA ASP A 88 -13.71 10.92 -3.54
C ASP A 88 -12.46 10.10 -3.92
N GLY A 89 -12.18 9.01 -3.18
CA GLY A 89 -11.03 8.14 -3.37
C GLY A 89 -9.77 8.57 -2.61
N SER A 90 -9.81 9.68 -1.88
CA SER A 90 -8.73 10.07 -0.96
C SER A 90 -8.72 9.18 0.29
N ILE A 91 -7.59 9.16 0.98
CA ILE A 91 -7.38 8.41 2.21
C ILE A 91 -7.18 9.41 3.35
N ASP A 92 -7.95 9.26 4.41
CA ASP A 92 -7.85 10.12 5.58
C ASP A 92 -6.48 9.98 6.24
N GLY A 93 -5.79 11.10 6.44
CA GLY A 93 -4.43 11.16 6.95
C GLY A 93 -3.32 10.95 5.90
N ASN A 94 -3.63 10.74 4.63
CA ASN A 94 -2.61 10.62 3.60
C ASN A 94 -2.08 11.99 3.16
N ASP A 95 -0.82 12.23 3.41
CA ASP A 95 -0.09 13.46 3.07
C ASP A 95 -0.17 13.81 1.57
N ASN A 96 -0.12 12.82 0.68
CA ASN A 96 -0.15 13.06 -0.76
C ASN A 96 -1.55 13.45 -1.28
N ASP A 97 -2.61 13.02 -0.63
CA ASP A 97 -3.98 13.46 -0.95
C ASP A 97 -4.22 14.90 -0.47
N GLU A 98 -3.47 15.37 0.52
CA GLU A 98 -3.55 16.76 1.01
C GLU A 98 -2.61 17.71 0.25
N SER A 99 -1.45 17.22 -0.19
CA SER A 99 -0.42 18.04 -0.84
C SER A 99 0.38 17.25 -1.87
N ALA A 100 0.43 17.74 -3.10
CA ALA A 100 1.21 17.14 -4.18
C ALA A 100 2.74 17.13 -3.92
N THR A 101 3.21 17.82 -2.87
CA THR A 101 4.63 17.90 -2.52
C THR A 101 5.03 17.00 -1.35
N ARG A 102 4.08 16.28 -0.76
CA ARG A 102 4.29 15.38 0.37
C ARG A 102 3.83 13.97 0.03
N PHE A 103 4.31 13.00 0.79
CA PHE A 103 3.85 11.60 0.73
C PHE A 103 4.09 10.93 2.07
N GLU A 104 3.28 9.89 2.36
CA GLU A 104 3.48 9.06 3.54
C GLU A 104 4.79 8.29 3.44
N PRO A 105 5.65 8.32 4.46
CA PRO A 105 6.80 7.43 4.51
C PRO A 105 6.36 5.96 4.64
N HIS A 106 7.32 5.06 4.68
CA HIS A 106 7.08 3.72 5.16
C HIS A 106 7.16 3.73 6.71
N TYR A 107 6.12 3.25 7.37
CA TYR A 107 6.04 3.16 8.82
C TYR A 107 6.37 1.75 9.30
N THR A 108 7.19 1.64 10.34
CA THR A 108 7.37 0.41 11.13
C THR A 108 6.40 0.35 12.31
N GLU A 109 5.75 1.47 12.63
CA GLU A 109 4.74 1.61 13.68
C GLU A 109 3.78 2.74 13.32
N VAL A 110 2.48 2.48 13.45
CA VAL A 110 1.41 3.46 13.33
C VAL A 110 0.81 3.74 14.69
N SER A 111 1.08 4.91 15.25
CA SER A 111 0.64 5.32 16.59
C SER A 111 -0.32 6.52 16.58
N ARG A 112 -0.44 7.21 15.45
CA ARG A 112 -1.32 8.38 15.28
C ARG A 112 -2.28 8.18 14.12
N ARG A 113 -3.41 8.86 14.17
CA ARG A 113 -4.48 8.78 13.15
C ARG A 113 -4.07 9.36 11.79
N ASP A 114 -3.09 10.27 11.79
CA ASP A 114 -2.51 10.91 10.62
C ASP A 114 -1.30 10.16 10.03
N GLN A 115 -1.02 8.96 10.51
CA GLN A 115 -0.03 8.04 9.95
C GLN A 115 -0.77 6.92 9.22
N VAL A 116 -0.53 6.78 7.93
CA VAL A 116 -1.15 5.72 7.12
C VAL A 116 -0.07 4.89 6.45
N GLN A 117 -0.02 3.59 6.76
CA GLN A 117 0.90 2.70 6.04
C GLN A 117 0.38 2.47 4.63
N ILE A 118 1.07 3.06 3.65
CA ILE A 118 0.74 2.96 2.23
C ILE A 118 1.89 2.28 1.48
N TYR A 119 1.57 1.24 0.74
CA TYR A 119 2.49 0.53 -0.15
C TYR A 119 2.28 1.05 -1.58
N GLU A 120 3.31 1.70 -2.11
CA GLU A 120 3.21 2.44 -3.37
C GLU A 120 4.58 2.75 -3.96
N THR A 121 4.59 3.32 -5.14
CA THR A 121 5.77 3.96 -5.74
C THR A 121 5.53 5.45 -5.83
N VAL A 122 6.43 6.25 -5.28
CA VAL A 122 6.49 7.70 -5.46
C VAL A 122 7.75 8.05 -6.24
N LEU A 123 7.58 8.70 -7.37
CA LEU A 123 8.66 9.06 -8.27
C LEU A 123 9.08 10.53 -8.10
N ARG A 124 10.31 10.86 -8.55
CA ARG A 124 10.82 12.22 -8.66
C ARG A 124 11.10 12.57 -10.10
N ALA A 125 10.74 13.77 -10.50
CA ALA A 125 11.19 14.41 -11.73
C ALA A 125 12.62 14.95 -11.57
N PRO A 126 13.31 15.35 -12.68
CA PRO A 126 14.68 15.89 -12.61
C PRO A 126 14.85 17.16 -11.77
N ASP A 127 13.80 17.94 -11.59
CA ASP A 127 13.76 19.13 -10.72
C ASP A 127 13.50 18.81 -9.23
N GLY A 128 13.32 17.51 -8.90
CA GLY A 128 13.05 17.02 -7.55
C GLY A 128 11.57 16.98 -7.18
N ALA A 129 10.66 17.48 -8.01
CA ALA A 129 9.23 17.43 -7.77
C ALA A 129 8.72 15.97 -7.75
N LEU A 130 7.70 15.70 -6.94
CA LEU A 130 7.02 14.41 -6.94
C LEU A 130 6.19 14.27 -8.23
N THR A 131 6.17 13.05 -8.77
CA THR A 131 5.42 12.76 -10.00
C THR A 131 4.94 11.32 -10.04
N THR A 132 3.83 11.07 -10.73
CA THR A 132 3.37 9.74 -11.15
C THR A 132 3.64 9.48 -12.63
N GLY A 133 4.23 10.45 -13.32
CA GLY A 133 4.49 10.38 -14.77
C GLY A 133 5.73 9.56 -15.08
N LEU A 134 5.57 8.37 -15.66
CA LEU A 134 6.67 7.48 -16.01
C LEU A 134 7.68 8.12 -17.00
N LEU A 135 7.20 8.98 -17.92
CA LEU A 135 8.05 9.62 -18.92
C LEU A 135 8.82 10.82 -18.38
N THR A 136 8.41 11.37 -17.25
CA THR A 136 9.02 12.54 -16.62
C THR A 136 9.86 12.19 -15.41
N ALA A 137 9.77 10.95 -14.93
CA ALA A 137 10.50 10.50 -13.75
C ALA A 137 11.99 10.30 -14.06
N SER A 138 12.84 10.69 -13.11
CA SER A 138 14.29 10.45 -13.13
C SER A 138 14.77 9.56 -11.98
N GLY A 139 13.90 9.22 -11.04
CA GLY A 139 14.24 8.37 -9.90
C GLY A 139 13.07 8.13 -8.95
N PHE A 140 13.36 7.47 -7.85
CA PHE A 140 12.40 7.13 -6.81
C PHE A 140 12.54 8.06 -5.60
N ALA A 141 11.41 8.50 -5.04
CA ALA A 141 11.34 9.06 -3.71
C ALA A 141 11.02 7.97 -2.68
N LYS A 142 10.17 7.00 -3.08
CA LYS A 142 9.73 5.85 -2.30
C LYS A 142 9.39 4.71 -3.26
N ASP A 143 9.78 3.50 -2.95
CA ASP A 143 9.21 2.26 -3.48
C ASP A 143 9.18 1.22 -2.35
N ASN A 144 8.07 1.19 -1.62
CA ASN A 144 7.81 0.23 -0.57
C ASN A 144 6.68 -0.73 -0.95
N ARG A 145 6.45 -0.96 -2.23
CA ARG A 145 5.48 -1.98 -2.67
C ARG A 145 5.86 -3.32 -2.07
N LEU A 146 4.87 -4.03 -1.51
CA LEU A 146 5.10 -5.34 -0.88
C LEU A 146 5.85 -6.27 -1.81
N LEU A 147 6.91 -6.85 -1.32
CA LEU A 147 7.82 -7.70 -2.09
C LEU A 147 7.21 -9.09 -2.30
N PRO A 148 7.42 -9.75 -3.44
CA PRO A 148 7.02 -11.15 -3.62
C PRO A 148 7.93 -12.09 -2.82
N ASP A 149 7.47 -13.31 -2.59
CA ASP A 149 8.28 -14.36 -1.99
C ASP A 149 9.60 -14.56 -2.75
N GLY A 150 10.68 -14.74 -2.01
CA GLY A 150 12.02 -14.94 -2.58
C GLY A 150 12.73 -13.68 -3.07
N PHE A 151 12.13 -12.50 -2.97
CA PHE A 151 12.80 -11.25 -3.29
C PHE A 151 13.78 -10.86 -2.18
N ASP A 152 15.07 -10.70 -2.53
CA ASP A 152 16.08 -10.16 -1.59
C ASP A 152 16.33 -8.67 -1.89
N LYS A 153 15.82 -7.79 -1.02
CA LYS A 153 15.96 -6.34 -1.17
C LYS A 153 17.41 -5.84 -1.12
N ARG A 154 18.35 -6.64 -0.56
CA ARG A 154 19.76 -6.26 -0.41
C ARG A 154 20.58 -6.48 -1.68
N THR A 155 20.12 -7.38 -2.55
CA THR A 155 20.81 -7.76 -3.78
C THR A 155 20.08 -7.35 -5.05
N ALA A 156 18.89 -6.72 -4.90
CA ALA A 156 18.09 -6.25 -6.01
C ALA A 156 18.82 -5.19 -6.84
N SER A 157 18.65 -5.24 -8.16
CA SER A 157 19.16 -4.17 -9.02
C SER A 157 18.43 -2.84 -8.76
N PRO A 158 19.07 -1.68 -9.00
CA PRO A 158 18.50 -0.36 -8.70
C PRO A 158 17.11 -0.13 -9.30
N ASP A 159 16.83 -0.71 -10.47
CA ASP A 159 15.56 -0.52 -11.19
C ASP A 159 14.36 -1.14 -10.48
N ILE A 160 14.62 -2.14 -9.64
CA ILE A 160 13.60 -2.87 -8.89
C ILE A 160 13.84 -2.87 -7.38
N ALA A 161 14.83 -2.11 -6.91
CA ALA A 161 15.15 -2.01 -5.49
C ALA A 161 13.98 -1.43 -4.67
N VAL A 162 14.08 -1.58 -3.37
CA VAL A 162 13.28 -0.83 -2.40
C VAL A 162 13.89 0.56 -2.27
N HIS A 163 13.08 1.59 -2.10
CA HIS A 163 13.53 2.97 -1.92
C HIS A 163 12.80 3.65 -0.77
N GLY A 164 13.55 4.49 -0.05
CA GLY A 164 13.05 5.23 1.10
C GLY A 164 13.14 4.43 2.42
N ALA A 165 12.30 4.75 3.39
CA ALA A 165 12.41 4.23 4.75
C ALA A 165 12.32 2.69 4.84
N ALA A 166 11.62 2.04 3.92
CA ALA A 166 11.50 0.58 3.86
C ALA A 166 12.83 -0.17 3.61
N GLU A 167 13.87 0.52 3.12
CA GLU A 167 15.19 -0.08 2.95
C GLU A 167 15.78 -0.57 4.29
N ALA A 168 15.60 0.26 5.32
CA ALA A 168 16.14 0.00 6.66
C ALA A 168 15.21 -0.86 7.53
N ASP A 169 13.96 -1.06 7.14
CA ASP A 169 13.02 -1.87 7.90
C ASP A 169 13.37 -3.36 7.81
N ALA A 170 13.62 -3.98 8.97
CA ALA A 170 14.01 -5.38 9.07
C ALA A 170 12.85 -6.35 8.77
N ASP A 171 11.63 -5.91 9.02
CA ASP A 171 10.42 -6.72 8.86
C ASP A 171 9.83 -6.61 7.44
N PHE A 172 10.25 -5.60 6.67
CA PHE A 172 9.93 -5.47 5.26
C PHE A 172 10.85 -6.36 4.40
N VAL A 173 10.40 -7.56 4.11
CA VAL A 173 11.19 -8.63 3.46
C VAL A 173 10.45 -9.25 2.28
N GLY A 174 11.12 -10.14 1.54
CA GLY A 174 10.46 -10.94 0.51
C GLY A 174 9.29 -11.74 1.10
N GLY A 175 8.11 -11.53 0.52
CA GLY A 175 6.85 -12.12 0.96
C GLY A 175 5.96 -11.18 1.77
N GLY A 176 6.48 -10.11 2.41
CA GLY A 176 5.59 -9.27 3.20
C GLY A 176 6.22 -8.21 4.07
N ASP A 177 5.42 -7.72 5.03
CA ASP A 177 5.74 -6.67 5.97
C ASP A 177 5.05 -6.89 7.31
N GLN A 178 5.58 -6.30 8.38
CA GLN A 178 4.93 -6.22 9.70
C GLN A 178 4.97 -4.77 10.22
N VAL A 179 3.83 -4.31 10.68
CA VAL A 179 3.64 -2.97 11.23
C VAL A 179 3.04 -3.04 12.62
#